data_a20e482fa20a7e38cdc10aa2eb9cc9a4
#
_entry.id   a20e482fa20a7e38cdc10aa2eb9cc9a4
#
_cell.length_a   1.000
_cell.length_b   1.000
_cell.length_c   1.000
_cell.angle_alpha   90.00
_cell.angle_beta   90.00
_cell.angle_gamma   90.00
#
_symmetry.space_group_name_H-M   'P 1'
#
loop_
_entity.id
_entity.type
_entity.pdbx_description
1 polymer ?
#
loop_
_entity_poly.entity_id
_entity_poly.type
_entity_poly.pdbx_seq_one_letter_code
_entity_poly.pdbx_strand_id
1 'polypeptide(L)'
;MRHPALLDRGRTVVVLIDLQEGYRRVLHAWDRVAVACRVLVEGAAILDVPLLVTEQYPRGLGHTAPEVAARFPRGLEPIEKMSMSCCGAAAFTDRLSATGRKQVLVAGIETHACVNQTVHDLVALGYEVHVARDATSSRRPADLGPAWEKMGAAGMLPTSSEQALLELVRTAESADFKALQRLLKETPLPRE
;
A
#
# COMPACT_ATOMS: atom_id res chain seq x y z
N MET A 1 3.21 25.64 -8.36
CA MET A 1 1.97 25.00 -7.84
C MET A 1 2.00 23.53 -8.23
N ARG A 2 1.60 22.59 -7.35
CA ARG A 2 1.58 21.15 -7.64
C ARG A 2 0.12 20.70 -7.83
N HIS A 3 -0.13 19.84 -8.81
CA HIS A 3 -1.47 19.30 -9.03
C HIS A 3 -1.88 18.44 -7.82
N PRO A 4 -3.10 18.56 -7.26
CA PRO A 4 -3.53 17.84 -6.07
C PRO A 4 -3.56 16.30 -6.24
N ALA A 5 -3.74 15.81 -7.46
CA ALA A 5 -3.70 14.37 -7.76
C ALA A 5 -2.30 13.74 -7.70
N LEU A 6 -1.23 14.49 -7.46
CA LEU A 6 0.11 13.95 -7.24
C LEU A 6 0.35 13.73 -5.74
N LEU A 7 0.96 12.60 -5.41
CA LEU A 7 1.33 12.29 -4.04
C LEU A 7 2.33 13.31 -3.49
N ASP A 8 2.12 13.74 -2.26
CA ASP A 8 2.99 14.69 -1.55
C ASP A 8 3.54 14.04 -0.28
N ARG A 9 4.87 14.06 -0.11
CA ARG A 9 5.58 13.46 1.04
C ARG A 9 5.02 13.95 2.39
N GLY A 10 4.68 15.23 2.48
CA GLY A 10 4.13 15.83 3.70
C GLY A 10 2.67 15.47 3.97
N ARG A 11 1.94 14.91 3.01
CA ARG A 11 0.50 14.62 3.10
C ARG A 11 0.15 13.14 2.99
N THR A 12 1.12 12.28 2.62
CA THR A 12 0.88 10.86 2.32
C THR A 12 1.21 9.97 3.50
N VAL A 13 0.40 8.93 3.71
CA VAL A 13 0.67 7.73 4.51
C VAL A 13 0.58 6.51 3.61
N VAL A 14 1.49 5.55 3.77
CA VAL A 14 1.42 4.25 3.08
C VAL A 14 0.62 3.28 3.94
N VAL A 15 -0.30 2.54 3.32
CA VAL A 15 -1.08 1.48 3.98
C VAL A 15 -0.85 0.18 3.24
N LEU A 16 -0.22 -0.79 3.92
CA LEU A 16 -0.04 -2.15 3.44
C LEU A 16 -1.12 -3.05 4.03
N ILE A 17 -1.99 -3.59 3.18
CA ILE A 17 -3.16 -4.37 3.58
C ILE A 17 -2.86 -5.86 3.43
N ASP A 18 -2.88 -6.61 4.53
CA ASP A 18 -3.05 -8.06 4.65
C ASP A 18 -2.15 -8.93 3.73
N LEU A 19 -0.93 -8.51 3.41
CA LEU A 19 -0.02 -9.31 2.59
C LEU A 19 0.58 -10.45 3.42
N GLN A 20 -0.26 -11.44 3.75
CA GLN A 20 0.05 -12.51 4.68
C GLN A 20 0.47 -13.82 4.00
N GLU A 21 1.34 -14.57 4.67
CA GLU A 21 1.94 -15.81 4.17
C GLU A 21 0.90 -16.86 3.72
N GLY A 22 -0.26 -16.90 4.35
CA GLY A 22 -1.36 -17.81 3.99
C GLY A 22 -1.87 -17.65 2.54
N TYR A 23 -1.63 -16.49 1.93
CA TYR A 23 -2.03 -16.23 0.54
C TYR A 23 -0.95 -16.59 -0.50
N ARG A 24 0.27 -16.87 -0.09
CA ARG A 24 1.42 -17.09 -1.00
C ARG A 24 1.15 -18.05 -2.15
N ARG A 25 0.47 -19.15 -1.86
CA ARG A 25 0.24 -20.22 -2.87
C ARG A 25 -0.99 -20.00 -3.72
N VAL A 26 -1.87 -19.10 -3.34
CA VAL A 26 -3.18 -18.92 -3.99
C VAL A 26 -3.36 -17.56 -4.64
N LEU A 27 -2.57 -16.56 -4.26
CA LEU A 27 -2.66 -15.23 -4.85
C LEU A 27 -2.07 -15.22 -6.26
N HIS A 28 -2.80 -14.65 -7.20
CA HIS A 28 -2.26 -14.40 -8.54
C HIS A 28 -1.10 -13.40 -8.48
N ALA A 29 0.01 -13.74 -9.17
CA ALA A 29 1.22 -12.91 -9.26
C ALA A 29 1.81 -12.50 -7.90
N TRP A 30 1.84 -13.44 -6.93
CA TRP A 30 2.38 -13.19 -5.58
C TRP A 30 3.76 -12.52 -5.60
N ASP A 31 4.72 -13.05 -6.37
CA ASP A 31 6.09 -12.55 -6.38
C ASP A 31 6.17 -11.08 -6.81
N ARG A 32 5.39 -10.69 -7.82
CA ARG A 32 5.28 -9.29 -8.25
C ARG A 32 4.76 -8.40 -7.13
N VAL A 33 3.66 -8.81 -6.49
CA VAL A 33 3.03 -8.05 -5.40
C VAL A 33 3.96 -7.93 -4.20
N ALA A 34 4.61 -9.02 -3.79
CA ALA A 34 5.52 -9.02 -2.65
C ALA A 34 6.74 -8.10 -2.89
N VAL A 35 7.32 -8.14 -4.11
CA VAL A 35 8.43 -7.25 -4.50
C VAL A 35 7.97 -5.79 -4.51
N ALA A 36 6.83 -5.47 -5.13
CA ALA A 36 6.31 -4.11 -5.19
C ALA A 36 5.95 -3.56 -3.79
N CYS A 37 5.32 -4.36 -2.93
CA CYS A 37 5.04 -3.99 -1.55
C CYS A 37 6.33 -3.75 -0.75
N ARG A 38 7.37 -4.60 -0.93
CA ARG A 38 8.68 -4.40 -0.30
C ARG A 38 9.30 -3.08 -0.74
N VAL A 39 9.27 -2.76 -2.04
CA VAL A 39 9.78 -1.49 -2.59
C VAL A 39 9.06 -0.30 -1.98
N LEU A 40 7.73 -0.36 -1.83
CA LEU A 40 6.96 0.69 -1.17
C LEU A 40 7.32 0.86 0.30
N VAL A 41 7.49 -0.23 1.04
CA VAL A 41 7.89 -0.21 2.46
C VAL A 41 9.27 0.41 2.64
N GLU A 42 10.27 -0.04 1.87
CA GLU A 42 11.63 0.49 1.92
C GLU A 42 11.68 1.96 1.44
N GLY A 43 10.94 2.28 0.37
CA GLY A 43 10.84 3.65 -0.16
C GLY A 43 10.16 4.61 0.82
N ALA A 44 9.11 4.16 1.52
CA ALA A 44 8.47 4.94 2.58
C ALA A 44 9.45 5.25 3.72
N ALA A 45 10.26 4.27 4.14
CA ALA A 45 11.29 4.46 5.16
C ALA A 45 12.37 5.45 4.71
N ILE A 46 12.87 5.35 3.47
CA ILE A 46 13.86 6.29 2.91
C ILE A 46 13.30 7.72 2.90
N LEU A 47 12.02 7.88 2.57
CA LEU A 47 11.37 9.18 2.42
C LEU A 47 10.72 9.67 3.72
N ASP A 48 10.87 8.97 4.84
CA ASP A 48 10.22 9.29 6.12
C ASP A 48 8.69 9.51 5.97
N VAL A 49 8.06 8.62 5.19
CA VAL A 49 6.61 8.58 5.01
C VAL A 49 6.03 7.54 5.98
N PRO A 50 5.02 7.90 6.80
CA PRO A 50 4.41 6.95 7.73
C PRO A 50 3.88 5.70 7.02
N LEU A 51 4.06 4.55 7.66
CA LEU A 51 3.59 3.24 7.21
C LEU A 51 2.61 2.66 8.24
N LEU A 52 1.44 2.25 7.79
CA LEU A 52 0.50 1.41 8.53
C LEU A 52 0.40 0.06 7.85
N VAL A 53 0.38 -1.01 8.63
CA VAL A 53 0.26 -2.39 8.15
C VAL A 53 -0.91 -3.05 8.85
N THR A 54 -1.71 -3.83 8.10
CA THR A 54 -2.80 -4.61 8.68
C THR A 54 -2.60 -6.10 8.45
N GLU A 55 -3.15 -6.92 9.33
CA GLU A 55 -3.22 -8.38 9.21
C GLU A 55 -4.65 -8.85 9.51
N GLN A 56 -5.23 -9.53 8.52
CA GLN A 56 -6.55 -10.16 8.63
C GLN A 56 -6.43 -11.47 9.39
N TYR A 57 -7.09 -11.61 10.54
CA TYR A 57 -7.16 -12.87 11.30
C TYR A 57 -5.84 -13.67 11.30
N PRO A 58 -4.74 -13.14 11.88
CA PRO A 58 -3.40 -13.74 11.73
C PRO A 58 -3.30 -15.16 12.28
N ARG A 59 -4.16 -15.55 13.23
CA ARG A 59 -4.23 -16.93 13.74
C ARG A 59 -4.58 -17.95 12.62
N GLY A 60 -5.32 -17.53 11.59
CA GLY A 60 -5.73 -18.40 10.49
C GLY A 60 -4.91 -18.18 9.23
N LEU A 61 -4.50 -16.95 8.94
CA LEU A 61 -3.84 -16.56 7.69
C LEU A 61 -2.32 -16.36 7.84
N GLY A 62 -1.79 -16.52 9.05
CA GLY A 62 -0.39 -16.22 9.34
C GLY A 62 -0.09 -14.73 9.39
N HIS A 63 1.17 -14.38 9.54
CA HIS A 63 1.65 -13.01 9.57
C HIS A 63 2.04 -12.51 8.19
N THR A 64 2.32 -11.21 8.09
CA THR A 64 2.83 -10.58 6.87
C THR A 64 4.02 -11.35 6.32
N ALA A 65 4.10 -11.45 4.98
CA ALA A 65 5.18 -12.13 4.26
C ALA A 65 6.56 -11.75 4.81
N PRO A 66 7.39 -12.72 5.22
CA PRO A 66 8.65 -12.44 5.93
C PRO A 66 9.60 -11.51 5.18
N GLU A 67 9.66 -11.61 3.84
CA GLU A 67 10.51 -10.78 2.99
C GLU A 67 10.10 -9.30 2.96
N VAL A 68 8.83 -9.02 3.31
CA VAL A 68 8.29 -7.66 3.44
C VAL A 68 8.39 -7.20 4.89
N ALA A 69 7.99 -8.04 5.83
CA ALA A 69 8.05 -7.74 7.27
C ALA A 69 9.48 -7.42 7.76
N ALA A 70 10.49 -8.09 7.18
CA ALA A 70 11.91 -7.82 7.48
C ALA A 70 12.35 -6.38 7.11
N ARG A 71 11.53 -5.62 6.38
CA ARG A 71 11.79 -4.24 5.96
C ARG A 71 10.99 -3.21 6.74
N PHE A 72 10.18 -3.64 7.69
CA PHE A 72 9.41 -2.72 8.52
C PHE A 72 10.33 -1.83 9.36
N PRO A 73 9.96 -0.58 9.57
CA PRO A 73 10.61 0.28 10.54
C PRO A 73 10.62 -0.39 11.93
N ARG A 74 11.70 -0.15 12.68
CA ARG A 74 11.82 -0.72 14.04
C ARG A 74 10.63 -0.31 14.92
N GLY A 75 10.01 -1.29 15.55
CA GLY A 75 8.88 -1.06 16.45
C GLY A 75 7.52 -0.92 15.74
N LEU A 76 7.48 -1.09 14.41
CA LEU A 76 6.20 -1.17 13.72
C LEU A 76 5.51 -2.51 14.05
N GLU A 77 4.30 -2.42 14.57
CA GLU A 77 3.43 -3.55 14.83
C GLU A 77 2.23 -3.52 13.89
N PRO A 78 1.97 -4.59 13.11
CA PRO A 78 0.78 -4.71 12.31
C PRO A 78 -0.49 -4.60 13.15
N ILE A 79 -1.55 -4.06 12.55
CA ILE A 79 -2.86 -3.92 13.16
C ILE A 79 -3.69 -5.14 12.78
N GLU A 80 -4.04 -5.95 13.76
CA GLU A 80 -4.95 -7.08 13.54
C GLU A 80 -6.38 -6.59 13.30
N LYS A 81 -7.08 -7.21 12.35
CA LYS A 81 -8.48 -6.91 12.05
C LYS A 81 -9.30 -8.16 11.69
N MET A 82 -10.60 -8.09 11.91
CA MET A 82 -11.57 -9.09 11.49
C MET A 82 -12.47 -8.58 10.37
N SER A 83 -12.69 -7.27 10.29
CA SER A 83 -13.43 -6.61 9.21
C SER A 83 -12.67 -6.69 7.88
N MET A 84 -13.39 -6.75 6.76
CA MET A 84 -12.76 -6.68 5.44
C MET A 84 -12.08 -5.32 5.24
N SER A 85 -12.82 -4.24 5.43
CA SER A 85 -12.25 -2.90 5.43
C SER A 85 -11.34 -2.67 6.65
N CYS A 86 -10.19 -2.04 6.44
CA CYS A 86 -9.31 -1.59 7.52
C CYS A 86 -10.01 -0.56 8.42
N CYS A 87 -10.92 0.25 7.86
CA CYS A 87 -11.67 1.26 8.60
C CYS A 87 -12.65 0.66 9.62
N GLY A 88 -12.96 -0.64 9.55
CA GLY A 88 -13.72 -1.36 10.58
C GLY A 88 -12.93 -1.70 11.84
N ALA A 89 -11.61 -1.46 11.86
CA ALA A 89 -10.75 -1.62 13.03
C ALA A 89 -10.43 -0.24 13.65
N ALA A 90 -10.89 0.01 14.87
CA ALA A 90 -10.66 1.29 15.56
C ALA A 90 -9.16 1.65 15.64
N ALA A 91 -8.31 0.67 15.94
CA ALA A 91 -6.86 0.89 15.98
C ALA A 91 -6.27 1.40 14.65
N PHE A 92 -6.86 1.02 13.51
CA PHE A 92 -6.44 1.53 12.20
C PHE A 92 -6.87 2.98 12.02
N THR A 93 -8.13 3.31 12.26
CA THR A 93 -8.65 4.66 12.09
C THR A 93 -7.97 5.64 13.05
N ASP A 94 -7.70 5.24 14.27
CA ASP A 94 -7.01 6.05 15.26
C ASP A 94 -5.56 6.34 14.83
N ARG A 95 -4.79 5.30 14.43
CA ARG A 95 -3.42 5.47 13.95
C ARG A 95 -3.38 6.28 12.66
N LEU A 96 -4.30 6.06 11.72
CA LEU A 96 -4.40 6.83 10.49
C LEU A 96 -4.65 8.31 10.79
N SER A 97 -5.64 8.60 11.62
CA SER A 97 -5.98 9.97 12.04
C SER A 97 -4.82 10.67 12.74
N ALA A 98 -4.12 9.95 13.61
CA ALA A 98 -2.95 10.47 14.34
C ALA A 98 -1.79 10.89 13.42
N THR A 99 -1.71 10.37 12.17
CA THR A 99 -0.71 10.84 11.20
C THR A 99 -0.96 12.27 10.72
N GLY A 100 -2.16 12.78 10.82
CA GLY A 100 -2.58 14.08 10.26
C GLY A 100 -2.56 14.13 8.72
N ARG A 101 -2.28 13.00 8.05
CA ARG A 101 -2.13 12.92 6.59
C ARG A 101 -3.49 12.81 5.91
N LYS A 102 -3.60 13.30 4.69
CA LYS A 102 -4.84 13.31 3.89
C LYS A 102 -4.76 12.47 2.61
N GLN A 103 -3.57 12.09 2.19
CA GLN A 103 -3.34 11.17 1.08
C GLN A 103 -3.00 9.79 1.61
N VAL A 104 -3.65 8.77 1.07
CA VAL A 104 -3.41 7.36 1.44
C VAL A 104 -2.94 6.61 0.21
N LEU A 105 -1.70 6.10 0.25
CA LEU A 105 -1.17 5.20 -0.77
C LEU A 105 -1.38 3.76 -0.31
N VAL A 106 -2.28 3.06 -0.99
CA VAL A 106 -2.70 1.70 -0.66
C VAL A 106 -1.93 0.67 -1.48
N ALA A 107 -1.47 -0.39 -0.82
CA ALA A 107 -0.92 -1.61 -1.38
C ALA A 107 -1.43 -2.83 -0.60
N GLY A 108 -1.21 -4.05 -1.11
CA GLY A 108 -1.59 -5.29 -0.44
C GLY A 108 -2.78 -6.01 -1.07
N ILE A 109 -3.46 -6.85 -0.31
CA ILE A 109 -4.41 -7.83 -0.84
C ILE A 109 -5.70 -7.94 -0.03
N GLU A 110 -6.78 -8.57 -0.54
CA GLU A 110 -7.00 -8.83 -1.97
C GLU A 110 -7.67 -7.62 -2.60
N THR A 111 -7.32 -7.31 -3.84
CA THR A 111 -7.84 -6.11 -4.55
C THR A 111 -9.37 -6.01 -4.50
N HIS A 112 -10.08 -7.13 -4.74
CA HIS A 112 -11.55 -7.17 -4.78
C HIS A 112 -12.23 -7.22 -3.40
N ALA A 113 -11.48 -7.45 -2.34
CA ALA A 113 -12.00 -7.65 -0.97
C ALA A 113 -11.55 -6.54 -0.02
N CYS A 114 -10.51 -6.78 0.77
CA CYS A 114 -10.04 -5.84 1.80
C CYS A 114 -9.60 -4.50 1.21
N VAL A 115 -8.85 -4.53 0.09
CA VAL A 115 -8.41 -3.29 -0.60
C VAL A 115 -9.63 -2.50 -1.10
N ASN A 116 -10.52 -3.15 -1.86
CA ASN A 116 -11.71 -2.49 -2.41
C ASN A 116 -12.57 -1.82 -1.32
N GLN A 117 -12.90 -2.53 -0.24
CA GLN A 117 -13.73 -1.98 0.83
C GLN A 117 -13.01 -0.86 1.60
N THR A 118 -11.72 -1.02 1.87
CA THR A 118 -10.91 0.02 2.53
C THR A 118 -10.85 1.29 1.69
N VAL A 119 -10.66 1.18 0.37
CA VAL A 119 -10.63 2.32 -0.54
C VAL A 119 -11.95 3.09 -0.48
N HIS A 120 -13.10 2.40 -0.57
CA HIS A 120 -14.41 3.05 -0.52
C HIS A 120 -14.64 3.78 0.79
N ASP A 121 -14.30 3.16 1.92
CA ASP A 121 -14.46 3.78 3.24
C ASP A 121 -13.52 4.98 3.41
N LEU A 122 -12.27 4.89 2.96
CA LEU A 122 -11.32 6.00 3.03
C LEU A 122 -11.77 7.19 2.18
N VAL A 123 -12.27 6.94 0.96
CA VAL A 123 -12.83 8.00 0.10
C VAL A 123 -14.06 8.64 0.77
N ALA A 124 -14.97 7.84 1.35
CA ALA A 124 -16.12 8.34 2.09
C ALA A 124 -15.74 9.16 3.32
N LEU A 125 -14.60 8.86 3.95
CA LEU A 125 -14.02 9.64 5.05
C LEU A 125 -13.25 10.90 4.60
N GLY A 126 -13.21 11.18 3.28
CA GLY A 126 -12.59 12.37 2.71
C GLY A 126 -11.07 12.28 2.53
N TYR A 127 -10.50 11.08 2.49
CA TYR A 127 -9.10 10.88 2.11
C TYR A 127 -8.94 10.88 0.59
N GLU A 128 -7.80 11.38 0.11
CA GLU A 128 -7.35 11.25 -1.28
C GLU A 128 -6.63 9.90 -1.40
N VAL A 129 -7.25 8.92 -2.07
CA VAL A 129 -6.77 7.54 -2.08
C VAL A 129 -6.09 7.21 -3.41
N HIS A 130 -4.84 6.75 -3.33
CA HIS A 130 -4.08 6.21 -4.44
C HIS A 130 -3.85 4.71 -4.21
N VAL A 131 -3.94 3.90 -5.27
CA VAL A 131 -3.70 2.45 -5.18
C VAL A 131 -2.59 2.06 -6.15
N ALA A 132 -1.53 1.44 -5.63
CA ALA A 132 -0.41 0.93 -6.44
C ALA A 132 -0.81 -0.38 -7.11
N ARG A 133 -1.05 -0.31 -8.44
CA ARG A 133 -1.59 -1.45 -9.21
C ARG A 133 -0.67 -2.66 -9.23
N ASP A 134 0.61 -2.45 -9.33
CA ASP A 134 1.64 -3.49 -9.29
C ASP A 134 1.79 -4.14 -7.90
N ALA A 135 1.42 -3.41 -6.84
CA ALA A 135 1.48 -3.85 -5.46
C ALA A 135 0.15 -4.41 -4.91
N THR A 136 -0.81 -4.72 -5.80
CA THR A 136 -2.08 -5.36 -5.43
C THR A 136 -2.42 -6.53 -6.34
N SER A 137 -3.15 -7.52 -5.81
CA SER A 137 -3.70 -8.62 -6.58
C SER A 137 -4.84 -9.32 -5.85
N SER A 138 -5.42 -10.32 -6.52
CA SER A 138 -6.48 -11.20 -6.01
C SER A 138 -6.18 -12.64 -6.38
N ARG A 139 -6.77 -13.60 -5.68
CA ARG A 139 -6.63 -15.04 -6.00
C ARG A 139 -7.12 -15.35 -7.41
N ARG A 140 -8.22 -14.74 -7.83
CA ARG A 140 -8.78 -14.89 -9.18
C ARG A 140 -8.55 -13.65 -10.01
N PRO A 141 -7.83 -13.73 -11.13
CA PRO A 141 -7.59 -12.59 -12.02
C PRO A 141 -8.88 -11.92 -12.53
N ALA A 142 -9.96 -12.69 -12.70
CA ALA A 142 -11.25 -12.16 -13.15
C ALA A 142 -11.86 -11.13 -12.18
N ASP A 143 -11.51 -11.17 -10.90
CA ASP A 143 -12.01 -10.22 -9.90
C ASP A 143 -11.28 -8.86 -9.93
N LEU A 144 -10.14 -8.77 -10.63
CA LEU A 144 -9.33 -7.54 -10.67
C LEU A 144 -10.01 -6.42 -11.44
N GLY A 145 -10.50 -6.69 -12.66
CA GLY A 145 -11.15 -5.70 -13.51
C GLY A 145 -12.30 -4.98 -12.80
N PRO A 146 -13.34 -5.72 -12.36
CA PRO A 146 -14.48 -5.14 -11.63
C PRO A 146 -14.09 -4.35 -10.38
N ALA A 147 -13.06 -4.80 -9.62
CA ALA A 147 -12.57 -4.09 -8.45
C ALA A 147 -11.94 -2.74 -8.82
N TRP A 148 -11.08 -2.71 -9.86
CA TRP A 148 -10.44 -1.48 -10.34
C TRP A 148 -11.45 -0.47 -10.87
N GLU A 149 -12.43 -0.92 -11.67
CA GLU A 149 -13.50 -0.07 -12.20
C GLU A 149 -14.31 0.55 -11.07
N LYS A 150 -14.70 -0.27 -10.08
CA LYS A 150 -15.50 0.18 -8.94
C LYS A 150 -14.75 1.19 -8.05
N MET A 151 -13.49 0.93 -7.72
CA MET A 151 -12.67 1.85 -6.93
C MET A 151 -12.42 3.16 -7.69
N GLY A 152 -12.16 3.09 -9.00
CA GLY A 152 -11.99 4.28 -9.85
C GLY A 152 -13.25 5.14 -9.91
N ALA A 153 -14.43 4.52 -10.05
CA ALA A 153 -15.71 5.23 -10.00
C ALA A 153 -15.99 5.90 -8.64
N ALA A 154 -15.42 5.37 -7.56
CA ALA A 154 -15.50 5.99 -6.24
C ALA A 154 -14.54 7.17 -6.04
N GLY A 155 -13.62 7.43 -6.99
CA GLY A 155 -12.67 8.55 -6.92
C GLY A 155 -11.24 8.15 -6.53
N MET A 156 -10.93 6.84 -6.48
CA MET A 156 -9.55 6.37 -6.29
C MET A 156 -8.68 6.70 -7.50
N LEU A 157 -7.44 7.09 -7.26
CA LEU A 157 -6.42 7.37 -8.28
C LEU A 157 -5.48 6.16 -8.43
N PRO A 158 -5.37 5.57 -9.63
CA PRO A 158 -4.40 4.50 -9.86
C PRO A 158 -2.98 5.06 -9.96
N THR A 159 -2.03 4.30 -9.43
CA THR A 159 -0.59 4.56 -9.54
C THR A 159 0.18 3.24 -9.64
N SER A 160 1.51 3.29 -9.71
CA SER A 160 2.40 2.16 -9.46
C SER A 160 3.35 2.47 -8.31
N SER A 161 4.01 1.45 -7.78
CA SER A 161 4.96 1.62 -6.68
C SER A 161 6.09 2.60 -7.05
N GLU A 162 6.70 2.46 -8.23
CA GLU A 162 7.74 3.36 -8.70
C GLU A 162 7.22 4.77 -8.95
N GLN A 163 6.09 4.91 -9.65
CA GLN A 163 5.46 6.22 -9.89
C GLN A 163 5.20 6.95 -8.57
N ALA A 164 4.58 6.27 -7.61
CA ALA A 164 4.28 6.84 -6.29
C ALA A 164 5.54 7.35 -5.57
N LEU A 165 6.60 6.55 -5.54
CA LEU A 165 7.85 6.91 -4.89
C LEU A 165 8.55 8.08 -5.59
N LEU A 166 8.50 8.15 -6.93
CA LEU A 166 9.03 9.27 -7.70
C LEU A 166 8.22 10.55 -7.48
N GLU A 167 6.90 10.45 -7.33
CA GLU A 167 6.06 11.58 -6.93
C GLU A 167 6.41 12.10 -5.53
N LEU A 168 6.64 11.19 -4.57
CA LEU A 168 6.97 11.54 -3.18
C LEU A 168 8.35 12.21 -3.06
N VAL A 169 9.37 11.72 -3.78
CA VAL A 169 10.72 12.33 -3.75
C VAL A 169 10.79 13.65 -4.53
N ARG A 170 9.97 13.80 -5.55
CA ARG A 170 9.70 15.00 -6.33
C ARG A 170 10.84 15.53 -7.20
N THR A 171 12.09 15.50 -6.75
CA THR A 171 13.24 16.08 -7.47
C THR A 171 14.49 15.24 -7.25
N ALA A 172 15.34 15.18 -8.28
CA ALA A 172 16.65 14.55 -8.17
C ALA A 172 17.65 15.29 -7.26
N GLU A 173 17.32 16.53 -6.88
CA GLU A 173 18.11 17.32 -5.93
C GLU A 173 17.82 16.93 -4.47
N SER A 174 16.78 16.13 -4.21
CA SER A 174 16.49 15.62 -2.87
C SER A 174 17.66 14.80 -2.32
N ALA A 175 17.99 14.99 -1.07
CA ALA A 175 19.02 14.20 -0.37
C ALA A 175 18.73 12.69 -0.42
N ASP A 176 17.44 12.31 -0.45
CA ASP A 176 16.97 10.93 -0.45
C ASP A 176 16.97 10.31 -1.85
N PHE A 177 17.09 11.11 -2.93
CA PHE A 177 16.95 10.62 -4.30
C PHE A 177 17.93 9.51 -4.66
N LYS A 178 19.20 9.63 -4.25
CA LYS A 178 20.22 8.62 -4.55
C LYS A 178 19.90 7.27 -3.88
N ALA A 179 19.43 7.30 -2.64
CA ALA A 179 19.03 6.10 -1.91
C ALA A 179 17.80 5.45 -2.56
N LEU A 180 16.79 6.24 -2.92
CA LEU A 180 15.61 5.77 -3.63
C LEU A 180 15.95 5.18 -5.01
N GLN A 181 16.80 5.87 -5.79
CA GLN A 181 17.23 5.37 -7.10
C GLN A 181 17.98 4.04 -7.00
N ARG A 182 18.81 3.86 -5.95
CA ARG A 182 19.48 2.58 -5.68
C ARG A 182 18.46 1.49 -5.41
N LEU A 183 17.49 1.72 -4.52
CA LEU A 183 16.42 0.77 -4.23
C LEU A 183 15.71 0.30 -5.51
N LEU A 184 15.28 1.23 -6.36
CA LEU A 184 14.57 0.94 -7.61
C LEU A 184 15.42 0.14 -8.61
N LYS A 185 16.72 0.40 -8.68
CA LYS A 185 17.65 -0.33 -9.57
C LYS A 185 18.00 -1.73 -9.07
N GLU A 186 18.21 -1.87 -7.76
CA GLU A 186 18.62 -3.14 -7.14
C GLU A 186 17.42 -4.08 -6.89
N THR A 187 16.21 -3.54 -6.95
CA THR A 187 14.98 -4.32 -6.80
C THR A 187 14.09 -4.11 -8.04
N PRO A 188 14.49 -4.64 -9.21
CA PRO A 188 13.68 -4.48 -10.40
C PRO A 188 12.32 -5.14 -10.21
N LEU A 189 11.25 -4.38 -10.48
CA LEU A 189 9.90 -4.91 -10.46
C LEU A 189 9.76 -5.97 -11.58
N PRO A 190 9.16 -7.14 -11.30
CA PRO A 190 8.90 -8.15 -12.30
C PRO A 190 8.09 -7.54 -13.46
N ARG A 191 8.52 -7.81 -14.68
CA ARG A 191 7.77 -7.44 -15.90
C ARG A 191 6.52 -8.33 -15.98
N GLU A 192 5.40 -7.76 -16.43
CA GLU A 192 4.17 -8.51 -16.71
C GLU A 192 4.38 -9.51 -17.83
#